data_2ef42da44f8903037e2da8ef12e6a83c
#
_entry.id   2ef42da44f8903037e2da8ef12e6a83c
#
_cell.length_a   1.000
_cell.length_b   1.000
_cell.length_c   1.000
_cell.angle_alpha   90.00
_cell.angle_beta   90.00
_cell.angle_gamma   90.00
#
_symmetry.space_group_name_H-M   'P 1'
#
loop_
_entity.id
_entity.type
_entity.pdbx_description
1 polymer ?
#
loop_
_entity_poly.entity_id
_entity_poly.type
_entity_poly.pdbx_seq_one_letter_code
_entity_poly.pdbx_strand_id
1 'polypeptide(L)'
;MSSSAPGRAGRVHQVNVSKGGVPKLPVSGTAVRRLGLDGDGHTEPEPMHGGELQAVSIYSVEALARVAADGHQAFPGAYGENLTLEGIDWAALGPGVRLAIGGGGLVLELTKHAAPCQTIAHGFVDRQISRISPKLHPEDARWYARVIVEGPVAAGDSVEVVPAPE
;
A
#
# COMPACT_ATOMS: atom_id res chain seq x y z
N MET A 1 -11.09 22.45 14.78
CA MET A 1 -10.77 21.90 14.43
C MET A 1 -11.10 21.06 14.34
N SER A 2 -10.78 20.96 14.22
CA SER A 2 -10.87 20.17 14.08
C SER A 2 -10.51 19.50 14.17
N SER A 3 -10.56 19.61 13.86
CA SER A 3 -10.27 19.01 13.92
C SER A 3 -9.87 18.07 13.66
N SER A 4 -9.60 18.44 12.64
CA SER A 4 -9.03 17.10 12.64
C SER A 4 -8.26 16.88 13.91
N ALA A 5 -8.72 15.99 14.70
CA ALA A 5 -7.96 15.62 15.86
C ALA A 5 -6.56 15.24 15.40
N PRO A 6 -5.48 15.79 15.99
CA PRO A 6 -4.12 15.45 15.58
C PRO A 6 -3.84 13.96 15.62
N GLY A 7 -4.52 13.20 16.46
CA GLY A 7 -4.37 11.75 16.53
C GLY A 7 -4.95 10.97 15.37
N ARG A 8 -5.57 11.65 14.40
CA ARG A 8 -6.15 11.02 13.21
C ARG A 8 -5.25 11.04 11.99
N ALA A 9 -4.08 11.63 12.11
CA ALA A 9 -3.11 11.55 11.04
C ALA A 9 -2.75 10.08 10.81
N GLY A 10 -2.66 9.69 9.56
CA GLY A 10 -2.26 8.34 9.23
C GLY A 10 -0.80 8.08 9.57
N ARG A 11 -0.45 6.82 9.60
CA ARG A 11 0.93 6.40 9.85
C ARG A 11 1.28 5.21 8.99
N VAL A 12 2.57 5.06 8.73
CA VAL A 12 3.12 3.83 8.17
C VAL A 12 3.16 2.80 9.29
N HIS A 13 2.32 1.78 9.18
CA HIS A 13 2.28 0.70 10.17
C HIS A 13 3.46 -0.24 9.98
N GLN A 14 3.78 -0.57 8.73
CA GLN A 14 4.86 -1.51 8.41
C GLN A 14 5.38 -1.25 7.00
N VAL A 15 6.68 -1.39 6.82
CA VAL A 15 7.34 -1.33 5.52
C VAL A 15 7.75 -2.76 5.14
N ASN A 16 7.39 -3.19 3.93
CA ASN A 16 7.57 -4.58 3.51
C ASN A 16 8.31 -4.66 2.18
N VAL A 17 9.27 -5.57 2.14
CA VAL A 17 10.02 -5.85 0.90
C VAL A 17 10.22 -7.35 0.75
N SER A 18 10.46 -7.78 -0.50
CA SER A 18 10.89 -9.13 -0.77
C SER A 18 11.78 -9.10 -2.02
N LYS A 19 12.57 -10.13 -2.21
CA LYS A 19 13.37 -10.27 -3.43
C LYS A 19 12.53 -10.70 -4.62
N GLY A 20 11.28 -10.99 -4.38
CA GLY A 20 10.29 -11.43 -5.34
C GLY A 20 9.27 -12.30 -4.65
N GLY A 21 8.00 -12.24 -5.12
CA GLY A 21 6.93 -13.03 -4.56
C GLY A 21 6.36 -12.49 -3.26
N VAL A 22 5.43 -13.23 -2.71
CA VAL A 22 4.68 -12.88 -1.50
C VAL A 22 4.75 -14.02 -0.50
N PRO A 23 4.63 -13.73 0.79
CA PRO A 23 4.43 -12.42 1.40
C PRO A 23 5.70 -11.57 1.34
N LYS A 24 5.53 -10.26 1.42
CA LYS A 24 6.67 -9.37 1.65
C LYS A 24 6.91 -9.29 3.16
N LEU A 25 8.17 -9.11 3.52
CA LEU A 25 8.59 -9.20 4.93
C LEU A 25 8.91 -7.82 5.48
N PRO A 26 8.69 -7.60 6.80
CA PRO A 26 8.90 -6.28 7.39
C PRO A 26 10.37 -5.91 7.44
N VAL A 27 10.63 -4.62 7.21
CA VAL A 27 11.94 -4.00 7.44
C VAL A 27 11.71 -2.75 8.26
N SER A 28 12.75 -2.32 9.00
CA SER A 28 12.63 -1.12 9.84
C SER A 28 12.47 0.14 9.02
N GLY A 29 13.10 0.19 7.84
CA GLY A 29 12.99 1.31 6.92
C GLY A 29 13.83 1.07 5.69
N THR A 30 13.62 1.87 4.67
CA THR A 30 14.38 1.78 3.43
C THR A 30 14.23 3.09 2.65
N ALA A 31 14.95 3.22 1.55
CA ALA A 31 14.80 4.34 0.64
C ALA A 31 13.79 3.99 -0.44
N VAL A 32 12.94 4.95 -0.79
CA VAL A 32 11.98 4.81 -1.87
C VAL A 32 12.48 5.65 -3.05
N ARG A 33 12.67 5.00 -4.17
CA ARG A 33 13.17 5.61 -5.40
C ARG A 33 12.10 5.54 -6.47
N ARG A 34 12.34 6.17 -7.58
CA ARG A 34 11.34 6.31 -8.65
C ARG A 34 10.70 4.98 -9.07
N LEU A 35 11.42 3.88 -9.00
CA LEU A 35 10.90 2.57 -9.44
C LEU A 35 10.56 1.64 -8.30
N GLY A 36 10.66 2.08 -7.05
CA GLY A 36 10.25 1.26 -5.91
C GLY A 36 11.19 1.38 -4.72
N LEU A 37 11.02 0.48 -3.76
CA LEU A 37 11.79 0.45 -2.53
C LEU A 37 13.12 -0.28 -2.74
N ASP A 38 14.18 0.25 -2.14
CA ASP A 38 15.45 -0.48 -2.09
C ASP A 38 15.22 -1.81 -1.35
N GLY A 39 15.79 -2.88 -1.89
CA GLY A 39 15.64 -4.21 -1.32
C GLY A 39 14.42 -4.97 -1.80
N ASP A 40 13.56 -4.32 -2.58
CA ASP A 40 12.38 -4.96 -3.14
C ASP A 40 12.65 -5.43 -4.57
N GLY A 41 12.02 -6.52 -4.98
CA GLY A 41 12.14 -7.04 -6.33
C GLY A 41 10.81 -7.57 -6.83
N HIS A 42 10.77 -7.95 -8.10
CA HIS A 42 9.58 -8.51 -8.72
C HIS A 42 9.95 -9.82 -9.40
N THR A 43 9.10 -10.84 -9.23
CA THR A 43 9.27 -12.12 -9.94
C THR A 43 8.58 -12.11 -11.29
N GLU A 44 7.66 -11.17 -11.50
CA GLU A 44 6.92 -11.05 -12.74
C GLU A 44 7.56 -10.00 -13.64
N PRO A 45 7.55 -10.20 -14.96
CA PRO A 45 8.08 -9.18 -15.84
C PRO A 45 7.20 -7.92 -15.86
N GLU A 46 7.83 -6.77 -16.08
CA GLU A 46 7.08 -5.55 -16.34
C GLU A 46 6.32 -5.69 -17.66
N PRO A 47 5.14 -5.06 -17.80
CA PRO A 47 4.53 -4.09 -16.88
C PRO A 47 3.56 -4.71 -15.90
N MET A 48 3.56 -6.01 -15.73
CA MET A 48 2.60 -6.69 -14.86
C MET A 48 2.79 -6.26 -13.40
N HIS A 49 4.04 -6.22 -12.96
CA HIS A 49 4.43 -5.71 -11.66
C HIS A 49 5.59 -4.76 -11.85
N GLY A 50 5.62 -3.71 -11.05
CA GLY A 50 6.68 -2.73 -11.14
C GLY A 50 6.43 -1.68 -12.21
N GLY A 51 7.48 -0.94 -12.56
CA GLY A 51 7.40 0.22 -13.43
C GLY A 51 6.98 1.47 -12.68
N GLU A 52 7.10 2.62 -13.34
CA GLU A 52 6.93 3.92 -12.67
C GLU A 52 5.55 4.11 -12.06
N LEU A 53 4.50 3.67 -12.76
CA LEU A 53 3.12 3.85 -12.29
C LEU A 53 2.72 2.84 -11.21
N GLN A 54 3.53 1.82 -10.99
CA GLN A 54 3.32 0.78 -10.00
C GLN A 54 4.54 0.62 -9.10
N ALA A 55 5.26 1.72 -8.87
CA ALA A 55 6.52 1.69 -8.14
C ALA A 55 6.32 1.24 -6.69
N VAL A 56 5.22 1.64 -6.07
CA VAL A 56 4.93 1.35 -4.67
C VAL A 56 3.50 0.84 -4.59
N SER A 57 3.30 -0.26 -3.85
CA SER A 57 1.95 -0.75 -3.54
C SER A 57 1.64 -0.46 -2.08
N ILE A 58 0.40 -0.06 -1.82
CA ILE A 58 -0.04 0.32 -0.48
C ILE A 58 -1.33 -0.40 -0.11
N TYR A 59 -1.47 -0.69 1.18
CA TYR A 59 -2.66 -1.31 1.71
C TYR A 59 -2.97 -0.77 3.11
N SER A 60 -4.15 -1.10 3.60
CA SER A 60 -4.68 -0.63 4.87
C SER A 60 -4.63 -1.74 5.92
N VAL A 61 -4.08 -1.43 7.10
CA VAL A 61 -4.09 -2.40 8.20
C VAL A 61 -5.53 -2.68 8.65
N GLU A 62 -6.42 -1.68 8.56
CA GLU A 62 -7.83 -1.88 8.88
C GLU A 62 -8.51 -2.81 7.88
N ALA A 63 -8.20 -2.67 6.59
CA ALA A 63 -8.72 -3.59 5.57
C ALA A 63 -8.21 -5.00 5.80
N LEU A 64 -6.93 -5.15 6.12
CA LEU A 64 -6.36 -6.47 6.43
C LEU A 64 -7.08 -7.12 7.61
N ALA A 65 -7.44 -6.34 8.63
CA ALA A 65 -8.19 -6.86 9.76
C ALA A 65 -9.57 -7.36 9.36
N ARG A 66 -10.26 -6.64 8.47
CA ARG A 66 -11.58 -7.09 7.97
C ARG A 66 -11.46 -8.38 7.16
N VAL A 67 -10.43 -8.45 6.31
CA VAL A 67 -10.19 -9.64 5.48
C VAL A 67 -9.83 -10.82 6.37
N ALA A 68 -9.01 -10.61 7.40
CA ALA A 68 -8.67 -11.66 8.36
C ALA A 68 -9.90 -12.14 9.13
N ALA A 69 -10.83 -11.24 9.46
CA ALA A 69 -12.06 -11.58 10.17
C ALA A 69 -12.94 -12.52 9.33
N ASP A 70 -12.80 -12.50 8.02
CA ASP A 70 -13.50 -13.40 7.12
C ASP A 70 -12.79 -14.75 6.93
N GLY A 71 -11.72 -14.99 7.68
CA GLY A 71 -11.03 -16.28 7.70
C GLY A 71 -9.82 -16.39 6.79
N HIS A 72 -9.45 -15.32 6.09
CA HIS A 72 -8.29 -15.33 5.21
C HIS A 72 -6.99 -15.07 5.98
N GLN A 73 -5.86 -15.45 5.40
CA GLN A 73 -4.55 -15.25 6.03
C GLN A 73 -4.03 -13.85 5.71
N ALA A 74 -4.70 -12.84 6.24
CA ALA A 74 -4.40 -11.45 5.99
C ALA A 74 -3.56 -10.89 7.14
N PHE A 75 -2.40 -10.32 6.80
CA PHE A 75 -1.50 -9.65 7.74
C PHE A 75 -0.63 -8.68 6.93
N PRO A 76 0.03 -7.71 7.57
CA PRO A 76 0.86 -6.76 6.82
C PRO A 76 1.91 -7.47 5.95
N GLY A 77 1.92 -7.16 4.66
CA GLY A 77 2.82 -7.78 3.69
C GLY A 77 2.26 -9.04 3.04
N ALA A 78 1.16 -9.60 3.55
CA ALA A 78 0.62 -10.88 3.06
C ALA A 78 0.29 -10.85 1.58
N TYR A 79 -0.21 -9.74 1.10
CA TYR A 79 -0.67 -9.61 -0.29
C TYR A 79 0.28 -8.79 -1.14
N GLY A 80 1.52 -8.63 -0.67
CA GLY A 80 2.58 -8.03 -1.46
C GLY A 80 2.65 -6.52 -1.43
N GLU A 81 1.93 -5.87 -0.52
CA GLU A 81 2.04 -4.42 -0.43
C GLU A 81 3.36 -4.00 0.21
N ASN A 82 3.92 -2.91 -0.29
CA ASN A 82 5.15 -2.32 0.25
C ASN A 82 4.91 -1.55 1.53
N LEU A 83 3.84 -0.77 1.58
CA LEU A 83 3.51 0.03 2.74
C LEU A 83 2.15 -0.40 3.26
N THR A 84 2.13 -0.82 4.51
CA THR A 84 0.87 -1.04 5.23
C THR A 84 0.62 0.20 6.05
N LEU A 85 -0.49 0.88 5.79
CA LEU A 85 -0.83 2.16 6.41
C LEU A 85 -1.95 1.98 7.43
N GLU A 86 -1.96 2.81 8.44
CA GLU A 86 -3.03 2.85 9.44
C GLU A 86 -3.62 4.25 9.55
N GLY A 87 -4.89 4.33 9.91
CA GLY A 87 -5.55 5.59 10.20
C GLY A 87 -5.90 6.43 8.98
N ILE A 88 -5.94 5.83 7.79
CA ILE A 88 -6.28 6.53 6.56
C ILE A 88 -7.76 6.29 6.23
N ASP A 89 -8.47 7.35 5.89
CA ASP A 89 -9.81 7.22 5.33
C ASP A 89 -9.69 6.70 3.90
N TRP A 90 -9.82 5.38 3.77
CA TRP A 90 -9.59 4.70 2.49
C TRP A 90 -10.56 5.16 1.40
N ALA A 91 -11.78 5.57 1.79
CA ALA A 91 -12.78 6.08 0.85
C ALA A 91 -12.39 7.43 0.25
N ALA A 92 -11.48 8.17 0.88
CA ALA A 92 -11.01 9.45 0.36
C ALA A 92 -9.93 9.29 -0.71
N LEU A 93 -9.43 8.07 -0.92
CA LEU A 93 -8.35 7.81 -1.87
C LEU A 93 -8.90 7.67 -3.29
N GLY A 94 -8.12 8.14 -4.24
CA GLY A 94 -8.44 8.02 -5.66
C GLY A 94 -7.21 8.38 -6.47
N PRO A 95 -7.26 8.15 -7.81
CA PRO A 95 -6.14 8.52 -8.66
C PRO A 95 -5.83 10.02 -8.53
N GLY A 96 -4.55 10.35 -8.43
CA GLY A 96 -4.09 11.73 -8.29
C GLY A 96 -3.99 12.21 -6.84
N VAL A 97 -4.58 11.51 -5.89
CA VAL A 97 -4.40 11.80 -4.47
C VAL A 97 -2.95 11.54 -4.10
N ARG A 98 -2.36 12.42 -3.30
CA ARG A 98 -0.98 12.28 -2.87
C ARG A 98 -0.91 11.92 -1.40
N LEU A 99 0.12 11.18 -1.06
CA LEU A 99 0.45 10.85 0.31
C LEU A 99 1.81 11.49 0.62
N ALA A 100 1.82 12.44 1.55
CA ALA A 100 3.05 13.05 2.05
C ALA A 100 3.48 12.28 3.28
N ILE A 101 4.62 11.64 3.21
CA ILE A 101 5.09 10.72 4.24
C ILE A 101 6.32 11.30 4.91
N GLY A 102 6.38 11.20 6.24
CA GLY A 102 7.51 11.69 7.00
C GLY A 102 7.69 13.19 6.86
N GLY A 103 6.58 13.95 6.89
CA GLY A 103 6.63 15.41 6.75
C GLY A 103 6.88 15.87 5.32
N GLY A 104 6.70 15.00 4.33
CA GLY A 104 6.89 15.35 2.93
C GLY A 104 8.28 15.00 2.38
N GLY A 105 9.09 14.29 3.18
CA GLY A 105 10.39 13.80 2.68
C GLY A 105 10.22 12.72 1.62
N LEU A 106 9.07 12.06 1.59
CA LEU A 106 8.64 11.14 0.56
C LEU A 106 7.23 11.54 0.14
N VAL A 107 6.98 11.67 -1.15
CA VAL A 107 5.63 11.97 -1.65
C VAL A 107 5.28 10.95 -2.72
N LEU A 108 4.14 10.30 -2.52
CA LEU A 108 3.58 9.33 -3.46
C LEU A 108 2.30 9.89 -4.07
N GLU A 109 2.00 9.51 -5.30
CA GLU A 109 0.73 9.85 -5.94
C GLU A 109 0.04 8.56 -6.37
N LEU A 110 -1.20 8.38 -5.95
CA LEU A 110 -1.97 7.19 -6.29
C LEU A 110 -2.26 7.17 -7.79
N THR A 111 -2.08 6.01 -8.41
CA THR A 111 -2.27 5.84 -9.85
C THR A 111 -3.51 5.01 -10.15
N LYS A 112 -3.61 3.83 -9.58
CA LYS A 112 -4.72 2.92 -9.82
C LYS A 112 -4.81 1.90 -8.72
N HIS A 113 -5.96 1.24 -8.62
CA HIS A 113 -6.10 0.08 -7.74
C HIS A 113 -5.19 -1.05 -8.20
N ALA A 114 -4.69 -1.83 -7.25
CA ALA A 114 -3.97 -3.06 -7.52
C ALA A 114 -4.99 -4.20 -7.57
N ALA A 115 -5.22 -4.76 -8.75
CA ALA A 115 -6.12 -5.90 -8.88
C ALA A 115 -5.45 -7.15 -8.29
N PRO A 116 -6.20 -8.01 -7.59
CA PRO A 116 -5.64 -9.25 -7.09
C PRO A 116 -5.30 -10.21 -8.24
N CYS A 117 -4.27 -11.02 -8.06
CA CYS A 117 -3.87 -12.02 -9.04
C CYS A 117 -3.54 -13.34 -8.34
N GLN A 118 -3.28 -14.37 -9.13
CA GLN A 118 -3.04 -15.69 -8.58
C GLN A 118 -1.79 -15.77 -7.70
N THR A 119 -0.86 -14.84 -7.86
CA THR A 119 0.35 -14.79 -7.03
C THR A 119 0.03 -14.73 -5.53
N ILE A 120 -1.08 -14.08 -5.17
CA ILE A 120 -1.48 -13.94 -3.76
C ILE A 120 -2.56 -14.92 -3.33
N ALA A 121 -2.98 -15.83 -4.22
CA ALA A 121 -4.14 -16.68 -3.97
C ALA A 121 -3.99 -17.58 -2.74
N HIS A 122 -2.76 -17.98 -2.40
CA HIS A 122 -2.51 -18.85 -1.26
C HIS A 122 -2.88 -18.19 0.09
N GLY A 123 -3.01 -16.87 0.12
CA GLY A 123 -3.42 -16.14 1.31
C GLY A 123 -4.93 -16.05 1.50
N PHE A 124 -5.71 -16.76 0.68
CA PHE A 124 -7.17 -16.74 0.74
C PHE A 124 -7.74 -18.13 0.85
N VAL A 125 -8.81 -18.27 1.64
CA VAL A 125 -9.57 -19.52 1.73
C VAL A 125 -10.11 -19.82 0.35
N ASP A 126 -9.94 -21.08 -0.11
CA ASP A 126 -10.38 -21.52 -1.44
C ASP A 126 -9.89 -20.60 -2.57
N ARG A 127 -8.75 -19.94 -2.37
CA ARG A 127 -8.13 -19.04 -3.35
C ARG A 127 -9.06 -17.91 -3.78
N GLN A 128 -9.90 -17.42 -2.87
CA GLN A 128 -10.92 -16.40 -3.14
C GLN A 128 -10.33 -14.99 -3.20
N ILE A 129 -9.46 -14.71 -4.18
CA ILE A 129 -8.81 -13.42 -4.33
C ILE A 129 -9.80 -12.27 -4.58
N SER A 130 -11.00 -12.59 -5.04
CA SER A 130 -12.05 -11.58 -5.26
C SER A 130 -12.43 -10.84 -3.98
N ARG A 131 -12.08 -11.39 -2.81
CA ARG A 131 -12.35 -10.71 -1.53
C ARG A 131 -11.72 -9.32 -1.47
N ILE A 132 -10.62 -9.07 -2.19
CA ILE A 132 -9.98 -7.76 -2.24
C ILE A 132 -10.02 -7.15 -3.64
N SER A 133 -10.99 -7.58 -4.45
CA SER A 133 -11.19 -7.02 -5.78
C SER A 133 -11.68 -5.58 -5.69
N PRO A 134 -11.07 -4.62 -6.41
CA PRO A 134 -11.56 -3.24 -6.42
C PRO A 134 -12.99 -3.10 -6.90
N LYS A 135 -13.44 -4.00 -7.78
CA LYS A 135 -14.81 -3.98 -8.26
C LYS A 135 -15.84 -4.36 -7.20
N LEU A 136 -15.50 -5.37 -6.39
CA LEU A 136 -16.44 -5.96 -5.44
C LEU A 136 -16.27 -5.37 -4.04
N HIS A 137 -15.05 -5.01 -3.67
CA HIS A 137 -14.71 -4.53 -2.34
C HIS A 137 -13.74 -3.36 -2.42
N PRO A 138 -14.18 -2.20 -2.98
CA PRO A 138 -13.26 -1.06 -3.13
C PRO A 138 -12.72 -0.56 -1.80
N GLU A 139 -13.47 -0.72 -0.71
CA GLU A 139 -13.02 -0.33 0.62
C GLU A 139 -11.86 -1.19 1.14
N ASP A 140 -11.66 -2.35 0.55
CA ASP A 140 -10.62 -3.30 0.94
C ASP A 140 -9.63 -3.58 -0.19
N ALA A 141 -9.55 -2.69 -1.16
CA ALA A 141 -8.63 -2.85 -2.30
C ALA A 141 -7.32 -2.14 -2.02
N ARG A 142 -6.25 -2.67 -2.62
CA ARG A 142 -4.92 -2.07 -2.55
C ARG A 142 -4.78 -1.00 -3.62
N TRP A 143 -3.81 -0.10 -3.42
CA TRP A 143 -3.48 0.94 -4.39
C TRP A 143 -2.04 0.80 -4.86
N TYR A 144 -1.79 1.18 -6.11
CA TYR A 144 -0.46 1.48 -6.61
C TYR A 144 -0.22 2.98 -6.56
N ALA A 145 1.05 3.36 -6.46
CA ALA A 145 1.45 4.75 -6.45
C ALA A 145 2.75 4.92 -7.23
N ARG A 146 2.91 6.13 -7.78
CA ARG A 146 4.19 6.56 -8.34
C ARG A 146 4.88 7.49 -7.35
N VAL A 147 6.19 7.65 -7.50
CA VAL A 147 6.99 8.44 -6.58
C VAL A 147 7.15 9.84 -7.16
N ILE A 148 6.67 10.85 -6.42
CA ILE A 148 6.80 12.26 -6.79
C ILE A 148 8.09 12.84 -6.19
N VAL A 149 8.36 12.55 -4.93
CA VAL A 149 9.59 12.95 -4.23
C VAL A 149 10.18 11.69 -3.62
N GLU A 150 11.39 11.33 -4.07
CA GLU A 150 12.11 10.20 -3.50
C GLU A 150 12.57 10.52 -2.10
N GLY A 151 12.54 9.54 -1.21
CA GLY A 151 12.97 9.74 0.15
C GLY A 151 12.88 8.47 0.98
N PRO A 152 13.27 8.55 2.25
CA PRO A 152 13.22 7.41 3.15
C PRO A 152 11.81 7.16 3.65
N VAL A 153 11.56 5.92 4.05
CA VAL A 153 10.32 5.54 4.75
C VAL A 153 10.67 4.55 5.86
N ALA A 154 9.98 4.69 6.97
CA ALA A 154 10.14 3.79 8.11
C ALA A 154 8.79 3.61 8.80
N ALA A 155 8.62 2.49 9.49
CA ALA A 155 7.45 2.27 10.32
C ALA A 155 7.34 3.41 11.35
N GLY A 156 6.13 3.93 11.53
CA GLY A 156 5.87 5.05 12.43
C GLY A 156 5.86 6.41 11.76
N ASP A 157 6.34 6.52 10.52
CA ASP A 157 6.31 7.79 9.80
C ASP A 157 4.87 8.27 9.60
N SER A 158 4.68 9.58 9.69
CA SER A 158 3.38 10.20 9.46
C SER A 158 2.98 10.09 8.00
N VAL A 159 1.67 9.99 7.75
CA VAL A 159 1.11 10.00 6.39
C VAL A 159 0.00 11.06 6.36
N GLU A 160 0.18 12.03 5.50
CA GLU A 160 -0.83 13.05 5.26
C GLU A 160 -1.45 12.84 3.87
N VAL A 161 -2.77 12.79 3.81
CA VAL A 161 -3.49 12.66 2.54
C VAL A 161 -3.71 14.04 1.97
N VAL A 162 -3.23 14.26 0.75
CA VAL A 162 -3.37 15.52 0.03
C VAL A 162 -4.31 15.27 -1.16
N PRO A 163 -5.45 15.97 -1.22
CA PRO A 163 -6.41 15.74 -2.30
C PRO A 163 -5.80 15.95 -3.67
N ALA A 164 -6.35 15.27 -4.68
CA ALA A 164 -5.94 15.48 -6.06
C ALA A 164 -6.20 16.92 -6.47
N PRO A 165 -5.32 17.54 -7.29
CA PRO A 165 -5.59 18.87 -7.82
C PRO A 165 -6.85 18.83 -8.69
N GLU A 166 -7.58 19.93 -8.66
CA GLU A 166 -8.78 20.08 -9.49
C GLU A 166 -8.44 20.37 -10.93
#